data_bd94eee8317a37940e448b9a9743e7ff
#
_entry.id   bd94eee8317a37940e448b9a9743e7ff
#
_cell.length_a   1.000
_cell.length_b   1.000
_cell.length_c   1.000
_cell.angle_alpha   90.00
_cell.angle_beta   90.00
_cell.angle_gamma   90.00
#
_symmetry.space_group_name_H-M   'P 1'
#
loop_
_entity.id
_entity.type
_entity.pdbx_description
1 polymer ?
#
loop_
_entity_poly.entity_id
_entity_poly.type
_entity_poly.pdbx_seq_one_letter_code
_entity_poly.pdbx_strand_id
1 'polypeptide(L)'
;FPDYAALASPKPLTILEVQSLLADDEALVLFQDTHVALGADGETFTWLITSKQSQWHVAKTPVPQGGATKAANVLRDHVDTLRCGLDVVSAWRGTRCFDLLGLVYTEEDRLGGTPAPFRLETAHRLYQALFADIEEAIKGKHLILVPTGPLTQLPFQVLVTESPANKTIRQQTFRDAPWLIKDHAITVLPSVSALAALRRFAGPSRATKPFIGFANPLLDGNPSLESDRLAADLARTIAGCSASGDRLSVTRRAVHEAVVPLGGGNKPVDASLVRRQSPLPETADEVCNVARSLGGLDAVNLGRQATETRLKALSTNGELASYRILHLATHGALAGELDGSREPGLILTPPEQSSREDDGYLSASEIAGLKLNADWIILSACNTAAGATNEAEALSGLAKAFFYAGARSLLVSHWYVDSAATVALITGAARAMSHDANMGRSEAMRQAMLALITSEADFWHPSYWAPFVVVGEGADTR
;
A
#
# COMPACT_ATOMS: atom_id res chain seq x y z
N PHE A 1 18.16 12.75 -11.68
CA PHE A 1 17.57 14.06 -11.32
C PHE A 1 18.28 14.57 -10.06
N PRO A 2 19.12 15.64 -10.16
CA PRO A 2 19.89 16.14 -9.01
C PRO A 2 19.00 16.59 -7.85
N ASP A 3 17.77 16.99 -8.13
CA ASP A 3 16.83 17.51 -7.14
C ASP A 3 16.32 16.45 -6.14
N TYR A 4 16.32 15.18 -6.52
CA TYR A 4 15.93 14.07 -5.65
C TYR A 4 17.12 13.43 -4.89
N ALA A 5 18.35 13.86 -5.15
CA ALA A 5 19.53 13.44 -4.37
C ALA A 5 19.37 13.78 -2.86
N ALA A 6 18.57 14.79 -2.53
CA ALA A 6 18.18 15.12 -1.16
C ALA A 6 17.41 14.02 -0.44
N LEU A 7 16.75 13.09 -1.17
CA LEU A 7 16.10 11.91 -0.59
C LEU A 7 17.11 10.82 -0.16
N ALA A 8 18.29 10.79 -0.79
CA ALA A 8 19.31 9.78 -0.50
C ALA A 8 20.16 10.12 0.75
N SER A 9 20.35 11.41 1.03
CA SER A 9 21.10 11.86 2.21
C SER A 9 20.45 13.12 2.78
N PRO A 10 19.28 12.99 3.41
CA PRO A 10 18.51 14.12 3.89
C PRO A 10 19.22 14.79 5.07
N LYS A 11 19.39 16.11 5.01
CA LYS A 11 19.72 16.88 6.21
C LYS A 11 18.51 16.91 7.13
N PRO A 12 18.69 16.71 8.45
CA PRO A 12 17.61 16.90 9.40
C PRO A 12 16.99 18.30 9.25
N LEU A 13 15.66 18.36 9.22
CA LEU A 13 14.92 19.62 9.16
C LEU A 13 14.67 20.11 10.57
N THR A 14 14.74 21.41 10.75
CA THR A 14 14.26 22.08 11.96
C THR A 14 12.73 22.10 11.99
N ILE A 15 12.14 22.24 13.17
CA ILE A 15 10.69 22.39 13.34
C ILE A 15 10.15 23.55 12.49
N LEU A 16 10.84 24.69 12.48
CA LEU A 16 10.43 25.87 11.70
C LEU A 16 10.44 25.60 10.19
N GLU A 17 11.42 24.84 9.70
CA GLU A 17 11.44 24.43 8.29
C GLU A 17 10.26 23.52 7.95
N VAL A 18 9.93 22.57 8.84
CA VAL A 18 8.74 21.69 8.64
C VAL A 18 7.46 22.53 8.68
N GLN A 19 7.32 23.44 9.65
CA GLN A 19 6.16 24.34 9.75
C GLN A 19 5.94 25.16 8.49
N SER A 20 7.04 25.65 7.87
CA SER A 20 6.96 26.42 6.62
C SER A 20 6.50 25.60 5.41
N LEU A 21 6.55 24.28 5.50
CA LEU A 21 6.09 23.39 4.45
C LEU A 21 4.61 22.99 4.62
N LEU A 22 4.05 23.15 5.83
CA LEU A 22 2.69 22.70 6.13
C LEU A 22 1.66 23.80 5.85
N ALA A 23 0.54 23.40 5.31
CA ALA A 23 -0.63 24.25 5.21
C ALA A 23 -1.39 24.34 6.55
N ASP A 24 -2.30 25.32 6.66
CA ASP A 24 -3.08 25.52 7.89
C ASP A 24 -4.02 24.37 8.21
N ASP A 25 -4.44 23.64 7.22
CA ASP A 25 -5.30 22.44 7.28
C ASP A 25 -4.52 21.12 7.37
N GLU A 26 -3.21 21.15 7.54
CA GLU A 26 -2.35 19.98 7.64
C GLU A 26 -1.76 19.82 9.04
N ALA A 27 -1.51 18.57 9.41
CA ALA A 27 -0.79 18.19 10.61
C ALA A 27 0.18 17.04 10.30
N LEU A 28 1.47 17.27 10.52
CA LEU A 28 2.47 16.21 10.46
C LEU A 28 2.59 15.55 11.83
N VAL A 29 2.45 14.22 11.86
CA VAL A 29 2.61 13.41 13.07
C VAL A 29 3.73 12.40 12.85
N LEU A 30 4.85 12.60 13.53
CA LEU A 30 5.98 11.68 13.53
C LEU A 30 5.87 10.74 14.73
N PHE A 31 5.90 9.44 14.46
CA PHE A 31 6.01 8.40 15.48
C PHE A 31 7.43 7.83 15.47
N GLN A 32 8.13 7.95 16.59
CA GLN A 32 9.46 7.40 16.77
C GLN A 32 9.42 6.28 17.81
N ASP A 33 9.52 5.05 17.34
CA ASP A 33 9.70 3.88 18.20
C ASP A 33 11.19 3.64 18.44
N THR A 34 11.58 3.61 19.70
CA THR A 34 12.97 3.39 20.12
C THR A 34 13.25 1.97 20.62
N HIS A 35 12.24 1.10 20.65
CA HIS A 35 12.37 -0.29 21.15
C HIS A 35 13.37 -1.11 20.32
N VAL A 36 13.53 -0.83 19.04
CA VAL A 36 14.52 -1.48 18.18
C VAL A 36 15.95 -1.22 18.67
N ALA A 37 16.22 -0.01 19.12
CA ALA A 37 17.55 0.40 19.57
C ALA A 37 17.78 0.13 21.07
N LEU A 38 16.76 0.30 21.91
CA LEU A 38 16.86 0.27 23.38
C LEU A 38 16.20 -0.98 24.01
N GLY A 39 15.57 -1.83 23.21
CA GLY A 39 14.91 -3.04 23.72
C GLY A 39 13.78 -2.73 24.69
N ALA A 40 13.80 -3.34 25.88
CA ALA A 40 12.75 -3.20 26.88
C ALA A 40 12.64 -1.79 27.48
N ASP A 41 13.71 -1.00 27.42
CA ASP A 41 13.76 0.39 27.92
C ASP A 41 13.38 1.41 26.82
N GLY A 42 13.00 0.95 25.65
CA GLY A 42 12.51 1.79 24.55
C GLY A 42 11.14 2.37 24.84
N GLU A 43 10.85 3.48 24.19
CA GLU A 43 9.57 4.19 24.22
C GLU A 43 9.12 4.57 22.81
N THR A 44 7.83 4.80 22.65
CA THR A 44 7.29 5.38 21.43
C THR A 44 6.95 6.84 21.67
N PHE A 45 7.55 7.71 20.88
CA PHE A 45 7.31 9.16 20.95
C PHE A 45 6.40 9.58 19.81
N THR A 46 5.48 10.48 20.09
CA THR A 46 4.63 11.16 19.11
C THR A 46 5.00 12.64 19.07
N TRP A 47 5.40 13.16 17.91
CA TRP A 47 5.56 14.58 17.63
C TRP A 47 4.46 15.04 16.70
N LEU A 48 3.74 16.07 17.12
CA LEU A 48 2.81 16.82 16.28
C LEU A 48 3.48 18.13 15.84
N ILE A 49 3.42 18.44 14.55
CA ILE A 49 3.84 19.71 13.96
C ILE A 49 2.72 20.19 13.03
N THR A 50 2.22 21.39 13.27
CA THR A 50 1.32 22.14 12.37
C THR A 50 2.02 23.40 11.89
N SER A 51 1.45 24.17 10.98
CA SER A 51 2.01 25.46 10.54
C SER A 51 2.23 26.46 11.70
N LYS A 52 1.55 26.28 12.86
CA LYS A 52 1.52 27.26 13.96
C LYS A 52 2.10 26.75 15.28
N GLN A 53 2.13 25.45 15.49
CA GLN A 53 2.54 24.87 16.78
C GLN A 53 3.26 23.53 16.61
N SER A 54 4.01 23.17 17.65
CA SER A 54 4.61 21.83 17.77
C SER A 54 4.51 21.36 19.22
N GLN A 55 4.26 20.07 19.38
CA GLN A 55 4.25 19.42 20.70
C GLN A 55 4.68 17.96 20.55
N TRP A 56 5.09 17.35 21.64
CA TRP A 56 5.40 15.93 21.67
C TRP A 56 4.98 15.30 22.99
N HIS A 57 4.73 13.99 22.97
CA HIS A 57 4.45 13.20 24.16
C HIS A 57 4.98 11.76 23.98
N VAL A 58 5.04 11.02 25.08
CA VAL A 58 5.33 9.58 25.07
C VAL A 58 4.02 8.82 24.95
N ALA A 59 3.90 7.98 23.93
CA ALA A 59 2.72 7.14 23.75
C ALA A 59 2.62 6.09 24.87
N LYS A 60 1.58 6.16 25.67
CA LYS A 60 1.33 5.24 26.77
C LYS A 60 0.49 4.06 26.30
N THR A 61 1.15 3.03 25.78
CA THR A 61 0.46 1.82 25.35
C THR A 61 0.06 1.01 26.60
N PRO A 62 -1.26 0.81 26.89
CA PRO A 62 -1.69 0.07 28.07
C PRO A 62 -1.21 -1.38 28.01
N VAL A 63 -0.45 -1.79 29.02
CA VAL A 63 -0.04 -3.20 29.18
C VAL A 63 -1.26 -4.00 29.67
N PRO A 64 -1.60 -5.14 29.04
CA PRO A 64 -2.70 -5.98 29.52
C PRO A 64 -2.46 -6.43 30.97
N GLN A 65 -3.48 -6.28 31.83
CA GLN A 65 -3.39 -6.73 33.22
C GLN A 65 -3.24 -8.25 33.25
N GLY A 66 -2.14 -8.74 33.85
CA GLY A 66 -1.88 -10.16 34.09
C GLY A 66 -0.96 -10.87 33.10
N GLY A 67 -0.41 -10.19 32.09
CA GLY A 67 0.50 -10.79 31.12
C GLY A 67 1.97 -10.55 31.46
N ALA A 68 2.79 -11.60 31.36
CA ALA A 68 4.27 -11.53 31.45
C ALA A 68 4.91 -10.86 30.21
N THR A 69 4.13 -10.10 29.42
CA THR A 69 4.59 -9.47 28.19
C THR A 69 5.42 -8.24 28.54
N LYS A 70 6.67 -8.22 28.12
CA LYS A 70 7.53 -7.04 28.26
C LYS A 70 6.92 -5.86 27.51
N ALA A 71 6.98 -4.66 28.04
CA ALA A 71 6.43 -3.43 27.46
C ALA A 71 6.84 -3.23 25.98
N ALA A 72 8.06 -3.64 25.61
CA ALA A 72 8.59 -3.63 24.25
C ALA A 72 7.74 -4.36 23.19
N ASN A 73 6.91 -5.33 23.59
CA ASN A 73 6.14 -6.15 22.65
C ASN A 73 4.67 -5.68 22.54
N VAL A 74 4.20 -4.82 23.44
CA VAL A 74 2.76 -4.46 23.49
C VAL A 74 2.33 -3.68 22.25
N LEU A 75 3.12 -2.71 21.79
CA LEU A 75 2.83 -1.97 20.57
C LEU A 75 2.79 -2.90 19.36
N ARG A 76 3.82 -3.75 19.22
CA ARG A 76 3.89 -4.74 18.14
C ARG A 76 2.71 -5.70 18.19
N ASP A 77 2.36 -6.23 19.36
CA ASP A 77 1.24 -7.15 19.54
C ASP A 77 -0.09 -6.52 19.17
N HIS A 78 -0.30 -5.23 19.47
CA HIS A 78 -1.50 -4.50 19.03
C HIS A 78 -1.54 -4.34 17.51
N VAL A 79 -0.42 -3.92 16.89
CA VAL A 79 -0.34 -3.79 15.42
C VAL A 79 -0.56 -5.15 14.76
N ASP A 80 0.11 -6.20 15.23
CA ASP A 80 -0.03 -7.56 14.69
C ASP A 80 -1.46 -8.09 14.87
N THR A 81 -2.12 -7.81 16.01
CA THR A 81 -3.53 -8.17 16.23
C THR A 81 -4.45 -7.53 15.19
N LEU A 82 -4.26 -6.24 14.90
CA LEU A 82 -5.05 -5.56 13.87
C LEU A 82 -4.72 -6.12 12.48
N ARG A 83 -3.45 -6.35 12.19
CA ARG A 83 -3.01 -6.94 10.92
C ARG A 83 -3.62 -8.33 10.69
N CYS A 84 -3.63 -9.18 11.72
CA CYS A 84 -4.25 -10.50 11.65
C CYS A 84 -5.76 -10.44 11.33
N GLY A 85 -6.45 -9.40 11.81
CA GLY A 85 -7.86 -9.17 11.49
C GLY A 85 -8.13 -8.58 10.11
N LEU A 86 -7.10 -8.10 9.40
CA LEU A 86 -7.21 -7.44 8.09
C LEU A 86 -6.67 -8.32 6.96
N ASP A 87 -5.56 -8.99 7.19
CA ASP A 87 -4.89 -9.83 6.21
C ASP A 87 -5.30 -11.30 6.40
N VAL A 88 -6.26 -11.72 5.61
CA VAL A 88 -6.82 -13.09 5.63
C VAL A 88 -5.74 -14.15 5.44
N VAL A 89 -4.69 -13.85 4.66
CA VAL A 89 -3.58 -14.78 4.41
C VAL A 89 -2.74 -14.97 5.66
N SER A 90 -2.35 -13.86 6.30
CA SER A 90 -1.59 -13.89 7.54
C SER A 90 -2.40 -14.54 8.66
N ALA A 91 -3.72 -14.31 8.72
CA ALA A 91 -4.61 -14.91 9.70
C ALA A 91 -4.68 -16.44 9.55
N TRP A 92 -4.73 -16.94 8.32
CA TRP A 92 -4.81 -18.38 8.06
C TRP A 92 -3.47 -19.12 8.26
N ARG A 93 -2.34 -18.49 7.88
CA ARG A 93 -1.03 -19.16 7.90
C ARG A 93 -0.27 -19.03 9.21
N GLY A 94 -0.59 -18.04 10.01
CA GLY A 94 0.23 -17.65 11.16
C GLY A 94 -0.28 -18.22 12.48
N THR A 95 0.47 -19.14 13.13
CA THR A 95 0.22 -19.55 14.52
C THR A 95 0.13 -18.34 15.45
N ARG A 96 0.94 -17.30 15.22
CA ARG A 96 0.89 -16.04 15.96
C ARG A 96 -0.48 -15.34 15.86
N CYS A 97 -1.12 -15.36 14.70
CA CYS A 97 -2.46 -14.79 14.55
C CYS A 97 -3.50 -15.58 15.35
N PHE A 98 -3.39 -16.90 15.43
CA PHE A 98 -4.27 -17.71 16.28
C PHE A 98 -4.15 -17.33 17.74
N ASP A 99 -2.92 -17.12 18.24
CA ASP A 99 -2.67 -16.70 19.61
C ASP A 99 -3.22 -15.29 19.88
N LEU A 100 -2.96 -14.33 18.96
CA LEU A 100 -3.37 -12.93 19.12
C LEU A 100 -4.89 -12.73 19.00
N LEU A 101 -5.55 -13.45 18.09
CA LEU A 101 -6.99 -13.37 17.90
C LEU A 101 -7.77 -14.25 18.89
N GLY A 102 -7.12 -15.24 19.50
CA GLY A 102 -7.74 -16.22 20.41
C GLY A 102 -8.69 -17.17 19.68
N LEU A 103 -8.44 -17.44 18.40
CA LEU A 103 -9.23 -18.35 17.58
C LEU A 103 -8.41 -18.91 16.42
N VAL A 104 -8.84 -20.06 15.91
CA VAL A 104 -8.31 -20.66 14.70
C VAL A 104 -9.13 -20.18 13.51
N TYR A 105 -8.47 -19.55 12.55
CA TYR A 105 -9.05 -19.20 11.25
C TYR A 105 -8.70 -20.32 10.27
N THR A 106 -9.72 -21.02 9.78
CA THR A 106 -9.53 -22.24 9.00
C THR A 106 -9.40 -21.98 7.50
N GLU A 107 -8.96 -22.99 6.74
CA GLU A 107 -8.98 -22.92 5.29
C GLU A 107 -10.41 -22.81 4.73
N GLU A 108 -11.38 -23.43 5.41
CA GLU A 108 -12.80 -23.33 5.05
C GLU A 108 -13.31 -21.90 5.20
N ASP A 109 -12.96 -21.20 6.29
CA ASP A 109 -13.27 -19.78 6.48
C ASP A 109 -12.68 -18.92 5.36
N ARG A 110 -11.43 -19.17 5.00
CA ARG A 110 -10.73 -18.48 3.92
C ARG A 110 -11.41 -18.71 2.56
N LEU A 111 -11.70 -19.97 2.23
CA LEU A 111 -12.36 -20.34 0.97
C LEU A 111 -13.81 -19.85 0.92
N GLY A 112 -14.50 -19.84 2.06
CA GLY A 112 -15.85 -19.30 2.22
C GLY A 112 -15.90 -17.77 2.14
N GLY A 113 -14.76 -17.08 2.14
CA GLY A 113 -14.69 -15.63 2.12
C GLY A 113 -15.13 -14.97 3.43
N THR A 114 -15.09 -15.73 4.54
CA THR A 114 -15.37 -15.19 5.88
C THR A 114 -14.24 -14.23 6.27
N PRO A 115 -14.50 -12.95 6.58
CA PRO A 115 -13.46 -12.06 7.03
C PRO A 115 -12.87 -12.51 8.37
N ALA A 116 -11.56 -12.35 8.56
CA ALA A 116 -10.94 -12.56 9.86
C ALA A 116 -11.47 -11.54 10.89
N PRO A 117 -11.61 -11.89 12.18
CA PRO A 117 -12.21 -11.00 13.16
C PRO A 117 -11.30 -9.81 13.47
N PHE A 118 -11.74 -8.62 13.12
CA PHE A 118 -11.06 -7.37 13.44
C PHE A 118 -11.42 -6.86 14.84
N ARG A 119 -10.42 -6.47 15.63
CA ARG A 119 -10.55 -6.07 17.03
C ARG A 119 -10.70 -4.56 17.18
N LEU A 120 -11.94 -4.03 17.15
CA LEU A 120 -12.24 -2.60 17.30
C LEU A 120 -11.69 -2.02 18.63
N GLU A 121 -11.71 -2.80 19.71
CA GLU A 121 -11.19 -2.37 21.00
C GLU A 121 -9.65 -2.17 20.96
N THR A 122 -8.94 -3.04 20.26
CA THR A 122 -7.49 -2.89 20.06
C THR A 122 -7.18 -1.67 19.20
N ALA A 123 -7.98 -1.42 18.15
CA ALA A 123 -7.87 -0.24 17.31
C ALA A 123 -8.08 1.06 18.11
N HIS A 124 -9.07 1.06 19.03
CA HIS A 124 -9.30 2.21 19.92
C HIS A 124 -8.18 2.40 20.93
N ARG A 125 -7.69 1.35 21.57
CA ARG A 125 -6.54 1.44 22.49
C ARG A 125 -5.32 2.03 21.83
N LEU A 126 -5.06 1.62 20.60
CA LEU A 126 -3.93 2.14 19.83
C LEU A 126 -4.13 3.61 19.44
N TYR A 127 -5.36 4.01 19.05
CA TYR A 127 -5.70 5.41 18.84
C TYR A 127 -5.45 6.23 20.11
N GLN A 128 -5.95 5.78 21.27
CA GLN A 128 -5.74 6.46 22.56
C GLN A 128 -4.25 6.64 22.88
N ALA A 129 -3.44 5.61 22.65
CA ALA A 129 -2.00 5.69 22.92
C ALA A 129 -1.27 6.70 22.02
N LEU A 130 -1.65 6.79 20.76
CA LEU A 130 -0.93 7.55 19.75
C LEU A 130 -1.45 8.97 19.54
N PHE A 131 -2.76 9.20 19.70
CA PHE A 131 -3.44 10.43 19.27
C PHE A 131 -4.18 11.19 20.38
N ALA A 132 -4.53 10.57 21.54
CA ALA A 132 -5.36 11.22 22.53
C ALA A 132 -4.82 12.59 22.99
N ASP A 133 -3.50 12.70 23.22
CA ASP A 133 -2.88 13.94 23.70
C ASP A 133 -2.81 15.05 22.62
N ILE A 134 -3.09 14.70 21.35
CA ILE A 134 -3.04 15.64 20.21
C ILE A 134 -4.40 15.80 19.50
N GLU A 135 -5.45 15.13 19.97
CA GLU A 135 -6.76 15.04 19.31
C GLU A 135 -7.34 16.41 18.92
N GLU A 136 -7.39 17.35 19.84
CA GLU A 136 -7.88 18.70 19.56
C GLU A 136 -7.05 19.47 18.53
N ALA A 137 -5.75 19.23 18.51
CA ALA A 137 -4.83 19.93 17.59
C ALA A 137 -4.87 19.39 16.16
N ILE A 138 -5.32 18.15 15.98
CA ILE A 138 -5.46 17.53 14.65
C ILE A 138 -6.87 17.66 14.07
N LYS A 139 -7.85 18.11 14.84
CA LYS A 139 -9.26 18.16 14.44
C LYS A 139 -9.45 18.89 13.10
N GLY A 140 -10.11 18.22 12.17
CA GLY A 140 -10.40 18.74 10.82
C GLY A 140 -9.18 18.92 9.94
N LYS A 141 -8.04 18.29 10.27
CA LYS A 141 -6.80 18.38 9.48
C LYS A 141 -6.56 17.13 8.63
N HIS A 142 -5.90 17.33 7.52
CA HIS A 142 -5.24 16.27 6.79
C HIS A 142 -4.01 15.80 7.58
N LEU A 143 -3.93 14.50 7.88
CA LEU A 143 -2.82 13.93 8.63
C LEU A 143 -1.73 13.44 7.70
N ILE A 144 -0.53 13.97 7.91
CA ILE A 144 0.71 13.50 7.27
C ILE A 144 1.47 12.68 8.30
N LEU A 145 1.43 11.36 8.19
CA LEU A 145 1.98 10.44 9.18
C LEU A 145 3.37 9.96 8.76
N VAL A 146 4.29 9.97 9.70
CA VAL A 146 5.66 9.44 9.54
C VAL A 146 5.88 8.35 10.59
N PRO A 147 5.44 7.10 10.32
CA PRO A 147 5.58 6.00 11.25
C PRO A 147 6.99 5.41 11.24
N THR A 148 7.42 4.84 12.39
CA THR A 148 8.61 4.01 12.51
C THR A 148 8.29 2.70 13.22
N GLY A 149 9.19 1.73 13.18
CA GLY A 149 9.05 0.43 13.84
C GLY A 149 7.75 -0.30 13.40
N PRO A 150 7.05 -0.96 14.32
CA PRO A 150 5.84 -1.73 13.99
C PRO A 150 4.72 -0.90 13.36
N LEU A 151 4.69 0.42 13.64
CA LEU A 151 3.66 1.32 13.10
C LEU A 151 3.72 1.48 11.59
N THR A 152 4.85 1.17 10.95
CA THR A 152 4.96 1.17 9.47
C THR A 152 4.03 0.13 8.80
N GLN A 153 3.62 -0.88 9.56
CA GLN A 153 2.70 -1.92 9.08
C GLN A 153 1.23 -1.61 9.39
N LEU A 154 0.96 -0.52 10.12
CA LEU A 154 -0.39 -0.15 10.55
C LEU A 154 -1.09 0.68 9.48
N PRO A 155 -2.24 0.23 8.97
CA PRO A 155 -3.14 1.09 8.20
C PRO A 155 -3.88 2.00 9.18
N PHE A 156 -3.41 3.22 9.39
CA PHE A 156 -3.94 4.14 10.41
C PHE A 156 -5.44 4.47 10.23
N GLN A 157 -5.96 4.38 9.00
CA GLN A 157 -7.37 4.59 8.69
C GLN A 157 -8.33 3.67 9.46
N VAL A 158 -7.86 2.51 9.96
CA VAL A 158 -8.66 1.56 10.75
C VAL A 158 -8.62 1.81 12.25
N LEU A 159 -7.94 2.84 12.71
CA LEU A 159 -8.01 3.23 14.11
C LEU A 159 -9.41 3.75 14.45
N VAL A 160 -9.83 3.55 15.70
CA VAL A 160 -11.18 3.88 16.19
C VAL A 160 -11.06 4.98 17.23
N THR A 161 -11.68 6.13 16.97
CA THR A 161 -11.52 7.34 17.78
C THR A 161 -12.29 7.26 19.12
N GLU A 162 -13.40 6.51 19.17
CA GLU A 162 -14.21 6.36 20.37
C GLU A 162 -14.28 4.88 20.80
N SER A 163 -14.53 4.67 22.11
CA SER A 163 -14.70 3.31 22.63
C SER A 163 -15.90 2.61 21.99
N PRO A 164 -15.74 1.40 21.42
CA PRO A 164 -16.85 0.72 20.78
C PRO A 164 -17.97 0.40 21.79
N ALA A 165 -19.15 0.92 21.55
CA ALA A 165 -20.31 0.79 22.45
C ALA A 165 -20.86 -0.65 22.51
N ASN A 166 -20.62 -1.48 21.51
CA ASN A 166 -21.14 -2.84 21.40
C ASN A 166 -20.04 -3.87 21.29
N LYS A 167 -20.04 -4.86 22.17
CA LYS A 167 -19.15 -6.02 22.13
C LYS A 167 -19.55 -7.07 21.09
N THR A 168 -20.74 -6.98 20.50
CA THR A 168 -21.21 -7.91 19.48
C THR A 168 -20.84 -7.40 18.10
N ILE A 169 -19.86 -8.07 17.47
CA ILE A 169 -19.39 -7.74 16.14
C ILE A 169 -20.43 -8.17 15.11
N ARG A 170 -21.08 -7.19 14.48
CA ARG A 170 -22.00 -7.35 13.36
C ARG A 170 -21.59 -6.41 12.23
N GLN A 171 -22.05 -6.67 11.02
CA GLN A 171 -21.82 -5.78 9.86
C GLN A 171 -22.10 -4.30 10.19
N GLN A 172 -23.24 -4.01 10.84
CA GLN A 172 -23.62 -2.64 11.24
C GLN A 172 -22.60 -2.03 12.21
N THR A 173 -22.02 -2.82 13.12
CA THR A 173 -21.00 -2.34 14.07
C THR A 173 -19.79 -1.76 13.34
N PHE A 174 -19.36 -2.36 12.22
CA PHE A 174 -18.25 -1.86 11.42
C PHE A 174 -18.63 -0.62 10.59
N ARG A 175 -19.85 -0.58 10.04
CA ARG A 175 -20.34 0.61 9.32
C ARG A 175 -20.43 1.83 10.22
N ASP A 176 -20.90 1.64 11.45
CA ASP A 176 -21.11 2.72 12.44
C ASP A 176 -19.83 3.09 13.19
N ALA A 177 -18.81 2.23 13.21
CA ALA A 177 -17.60 2.47 13.98
C ALA A 177 -16.98 3.84 13.64
N PRO A 178 -16.52 4.60 14.65
CA PRO A 178 -15.91 5.91 14.49
C PRO A 178 -14.44 5.73 14.01
N TRP A 179 -14.30 5.37 12.74
CA TRP A 179 -12.99 5.18 12.11
C TRP A 179 -12.27 6.51 11.97
N LEU A 180 -10.96 6.54 12.21
CA LEU A 180 -10.11 7.73 12.02
C LEU A 180 -10.25 8.33 10.61
N ILE A 181 -10.44 7.48 9.59
CA ILE A 181 -10.66 7.92 8.21
C ILE A 181 -11.96 8.72 8.02
N LYS A 182 -12.93 8.64 8.93
CA LYS A 182 -14.15 9.45 8.85
C LYS A 182 -13.87 10.93 9.05
N ASP A 183 -12.88 11.25 9.89
CA ASP A 183 -12.56 12.61 10.30
C ASP A 183 -11.35 13.20 9.57
N HIS A 184 -10.44 12.34 9.06
CA HIS A 184 -9.17 12.78 8.52
C HIS A 184 -8.82 12.10 7.20
N ALA A 185 -8.41 12.88 6.20
CA ALA A 185 -7.60 12.38 5.10
C ALA A 185 -6.20 12.02 5.62
N ILE A 186 -5.63 10.91 5.14
CA ILE A 186 -4.36 10.38 5.67
C ILE A 186 -3.37 10.18 4.54
N THR A 187 -2.17 10.70 4.72
CA THR A 187 -0.99 10.46 3.89
C THR A 187 0.13 9.89 4.74
N VAL A 188 0.88 8.95 4.23
CA VAL A 188 2.07 8.41 4.89
C VAL A 188 3.33 8.87 4.17
N LEU A 189 4.37 9.20 4.94
CA LEU A 189 5.69 9.53 4.41
C LEU A 189 6.75 8.59 5.01
N PRO A 190 7.74 8.20 4.23
CA PRO A 190 8.86 7.39 4.73
C PRO A 190 9.80 8.18 5.65
N SER A 191 9.78 9.50 5.59
CA SER A 191 10.56 10.40 6.47
C SER A 191 10.04 11.84 6.37
N VAL A 192 10.34 12.66 7.38
CA VAL A 192 10.01 14.11 7.35
C VAL A 192 10.73 14.82 6.20
N SER A 193 11.94 14.41 5.86
CA SER A 193 12.70 14.99 4.74
C SER A 193 12.07 14.68 3.37
N ALA A 194 11.32 13.59 3.24
CA ALA A 194 10.57 13.30 2.03
C ALA A 194 9.54 14.38 1.71
N LEU A 195 8.87 14.96 2.74
CA LEU A 195 7.97 16.10 2.55
C LEU A 195 8.66 17.30 1.91
N ALA A 196 9.85 17.65 2.45
CA ALA A 196 10.61 18.78 1.91
C ALA A 196 11.03 18.56 0.45
N ALA A 197 11.49 17.35 0.12
CA ALA A 197 11.86 17.01 -1.24
C ALA A 197 10.66 17.09 -2.19
N LEU A 198 9.53 16.50 -1.82
CA LEU A 198 8.31 16.51 -2.64
C LEU A 198 7.78 17.93 -2.85
N ARG A 199 7.73 18.77 -1.83
CA ARG A 199 7.17 20.13 -1.92
C ARG A 199 8.10 21.17 -2.52
N ARG A 200 9.42 21.01 -2.38
CA ARG A 200 10.40 21.94 -2.95
C ARG A 200 10.74 21.62 -4.40
N PHE A 201 10.73 20.35 -4.77
CA PHE A 201 11.27 19.90 -6.05
C PHE A 201 10.21 19.30 -7.00
N ALA A 202 9.13 18.74 -6.47
CA ALA A 202 8.06 18.22 -7.30
C ALA A 202 7.06 19.32 -7.67
N GLY A 203 7.38 20.14 -8.65
CA GLY A 203 6.39 21.03 -9.27
C GLY A 203 5.19 20.26 -9.86
N PRO A 204 4.10 20.93 -10.26
CA PRO A 204 2.93 20.26 -10.86
C PRO A 204 3.32 19.43 -12.08
N SER A 205 2.64 18.30 -12.29
CA SER A 205 2.88 17.44 -13.44
C SER A 205 2.61 18.19 -14.76
N ARG A 206 3.49 18.01 -15.72
CA ARG A 206 3.30 18.46 -17.11
C ARG A 206 2.77 17.36 -18.02
N ALA A 207 2.46 16.18 -17.45
CA ALA A 207 1.91 15.06 -18.20
C ALA A 207 0.53 15.41 -18.77
N THR A 208 0.31 15.06 -20.03
CA THR A 208 -0.90 15.40 -20.76
C THR A 208 -1.85 14.24 -20.95
N LYS A 209 -1.33 13.00 -20.85
CA LYS A 209 -2.13 11.78 -20.98
C LYS A 209 -2.62 11.34 -19.58
N PRO A 210 -3.88 10.92 -19.44
CA PRO A 210 -4.44 10.64 -18.12
C PRO A 210 -3.86 9.39 -17.46
N PHE A 211 -3.68 8.30 -18.21
CA PHE A 211 -3.45 6.98 -17.63
C PHE A 211 -2.63 6.06 -18.53
N ILE A 212 -1.78 5.24 -17.94
CA ILE A 212 -1.19 4.04 -18.54
C ILE A 212 -1.20 2.90 -17.53
N GLY A 213 -1.50 1.68 -17.96
CA GLY A 213 -1.59 0.51 -17.08
C GLY A 213 -0.82 -0.70 -17.60
N PHE A 214 -0.29 -1.49 -16.64
CA PHE A 214 0.36 -2.79 -16.88
C PHE A 214 -0.27 -3.81 -15.93
N ALA A 215 -0.78 -4.92 -16.48
CA ALA A 215 -1.47 -5.94 -15.70
C ALA A 215 -1.42 -7.31 -16.38
N ASN A 216 -1.89 -8.34 -15.64
CA ASN A 216 -1.98 -9.70 -16.13
C ASN A 216 -0.66 -10.21 -16.70
N PRO A 217 0.47 -10.14 -15.96
CA PRO A 217 1.72 -10.73 -16.42
C PRO A 217 1.52 -12.23 -16.70
N LEU A 218 2.12 -12.73 -17.78
CA LEU A 218 2.01 -14.14 -18.14
C LEU A 218 2.92 -14.98 -17.25
N LEU A 219 2.31 -15.55 -16.23
CA LEU A 219 2.93 -16.41 -15.23
C LEU A 219 2.31 -17.81 -15.34
N ASP A 220 3.04 -18.84 -14.95
CA ASP A 220 2.61 -20.24 -15.05
C ASP A 220 2.07 -20.78 -13.72
N GLY A 221 2.53 -20.21 -12.59
CA GLY A 221 2.18 -20.68 -11.28
C GLY A 221 2.81 -22.01 -10.90
N ASN A 222 2.27 -22.65 -9.88
CA ASN A 222 2.65 -23.99 -9.48
C ASN A 222 1.93 -25.03 -10.36
N PRO A 223 2.63 -25.81 -11.19
CA PRO A 223 2.01 -26.77 -12.10
C PRO A 223 1.26 -27.91 -11.40
N SER A 224 1.54 -28.12 -10.10
CA SER A 224 0.84 -29.13 -9.30
C SER A 224 -0.54 -28.66 -8.81
N LEU A 225 -0.83 -27.34 -8.91
CA LEU A 225 -2.10 -26.77 -8.51
C LEU A 225 -3.00 -26.57 -9.75
N GLU A 226 -4.17 -27.19 -9.74
CA GLU A 226 -5.15 -27.04 -10.82
C GLU A 226 -5.62 -25.59 -10.96
N SER A 227 -5.79 -24.89 -9.83
CA SER A 227 -6.15 -23.48 -9.80
C SER A 227 -5.17 -22.60 -10.58
N ASP A 228 -3.85 -22.82 -10.42
CA ASP A 228 -2.82 -22.04 -11.11
C ASP A 228 -2.81 -22.34 -12.60
N ARG A 229 -2.97 -23.60 -12.99
CA ARG A 229 -3.08 -23.97 -14.41
C ARG A 229 -4.27 -23.29 -15.08
N LEU A 230 -5.45 -23.34 -14.45
CA LEU A 230 -6.64 -22.68 -14.98
C LEU A 230 -6.49 -21.16 -15.05
N ALA A 231 -5.89 -20.54 -14.04
CA ALA A 231 -5.62 -19.11 -14.02
C ALA A 231 -4.58 -18.71 -15.10
N ALA A 232 -3.53 -19.51 -15.30
CA ALA A 232 -2.55 -19.29 -16.34
C ALA A 232 -3.15 -19.41 -17.76
N ASP A 233 -4.00 -20.40 -17.98
CA ASP A 233 -4.71 -20.54 -19.25
C ASP A 233 -5.66 -19.36 -19.49
N LEU A 234 -6.40 -18.93 -18.49
CA LEU A 234 -7.25 -17.76 -18.56
C LEU A 234 -6.42 -16.49 -18.87
N ALA A 235 -5.32 -16.28 -18.17
CA ALA A 235 -4.40 -15.14 -18.38
C ALA A 235 -3.95 -15.02 -19.83
N ARG A 236 -3.65 -16.14 -20.49
CA ARG A 236 -3.21 -16.19 -21.91
C ARG A 236 -4.33 -15.87 -22.90
N THR A 237 -5.60 -16.05 -22.52
CA THR A 237 -6.74 -15.72 -23.40
C THR A 237 -7.07 -14.23 -23.42
N ILE A 238 -6.60 -13.47 -22.43
CA ILE A 238 -6.90 -12.04 -22.28
C ILE A 238 -5.95 -11.22 -23.16
N ALA A 239 -6.43 -10.78 -24.31
CA ALA A 239 -5.63 -10.01 -25.26
C ALA A 239 -5.83 -8.48 -25.13
N GLY A 240 -6.84 -8.01 -24.39
CA GLY A 240 -7.15 -6.59 -24.24
C GLY A 240 -8.40 -6.35 -23.40
N CYS A 241 -8.76 -5.07 -23.22
CA CYS A 241 -9.94 -4.68 -22.47
C CYS A 241 -11.22 -5.03 -23.26
N SER A 242 -12.07 -5.90 -22.70
CA SER A 242 -13.36 -6.22 -23.31
C SER A 242 -14.38 -5.08 -23.11
N ALA A 243 -15.31 -4.93 -24.08
CA ALA A 243 -16.36 -3.92 -23.99
C ALA A 243 -17.40 -4.19 -22.88
N SER A 244 -17.53 -5.43 -22.44
CA SER A 244 -18.43 -5.87 -21.36
C SER A 244 -17.66 -6.07 -20.07
N GLY A 245 -18.00 -5.30 -19.04
CA GLY A 245 -17.41 -5.42 -17.70
C GLY A 245 -17.79 -6.70 -16.91
N ASP A 246 -18.26 -7.75 -17.60
CA ASP A 246 -18.96 -8.89 -17.01
C ASP A 246 -18.09 -10.12 -16.68
N ARG A 247 -16.77 -9.99 -16.65
CA ARG A 247 -15.90 -11.13 -16.28
C ARG A 247 -15.69 -11.31 -14.77
N LEU A 248 -16.17 -10.38 -13.96
CA LEU A 248 -15.98 -10.37 -12.49
C LEU A 248 -16.66 -11.55 -11.74
N SER A 249 -17.32 -12.48 -12.42
CA SER A 249 -18.06 -13.58 -11.78
C SER A 249 -17.24 -14.85 -11.51
N VAL A 250 -15.99 -14.91 -11.92
CA VAL A 250 -15.18 -16.12 -11.75
C VAL A 250 -13.96 -15.84 -10.90
N THR A 251 -14.05 -16.32 -9.68
CA THR A 251 -13.00 -16.55 -8.70
C THR A 251 -12.79 -15.51 -7.62
N ARG A 252 -13.57 -15.61 -6.55
CA ARG A 252 -13.00 -15.56 -5.20
C ARG A 252 -11.97 -16.69 -5.14
N ARG A 253 -10.72 -16.43 -5.49
CA ARG A 253 -9.73 -17.50 -5.43
C ARG A 253 -8.33 -17.05 -5.11
N ALA A 254 -7.86 -17.86 -4.20
CA ALA A 254 -6.52 -18.41 -4.07
C ALA A 254 -5.43 -17.38 -3.86
N VAL A 255 -5.29 -17.09 -2.62
CA VAL A 255 -4.02 -16.62 -2.08
C VAL A 255 -3.00 -17.72 -2.29
N HIS A 256 -2.04 -17.50 -3.16
CA HIS A 256 -0.96 -18.44 -3.43
C HIS A 256 0.33 -18.09 -2.72
N GLU A 257 1.10 -19.15 -2.45
CA GLU A 257 2.29 -19.20 -1.64
C GLU A 257 3.44 -18.37 -2.19
N ALA A 258 4.08 -17.60 -1.30
CA ALA A 258 5.41 -17.09 -1.53
C ALA A 258 6.40 -18.25 -1.67
N VAL A 259 7.24 -18.22 -2.67
CA VAL A 259 8.28 -19.22 -2.91
C VAL A 259 9.45 -18.99 -1.96
N VAL A 260 10.00 -20.09 -1.45
CA VAL A 260 11.10 -20.16 -0.47
C VAL A 260 12.41 -19.62 -1.06
N PRO A 261 13.23 -18.86 -0.31
CA PRO A 261 14.47 -18.29 -0.78
C PRO A 261 15.64 -19.30 -0.75
N LEU A 262 16.51 -19.27 -1.75
CA LEU A 262 17.83 -19.86 -1.71
C LEU A 262 18.87 -18.97 -2.44
N GLY A 263 19.81 -18.45 -1.68
CA GLY A 263 21.21 -18.13 -1.99
C GLY A 263 21.64 -17.19 -3.12
N GLY A 264 22.26 -16.10 -2.75
CA GLY A 264 22.64 -14.90 -3.45
C GLY A 264 23.67 -14.93 -4.60
N GLY A 265 23.60 -13.94 -5.46
CA GLY A 265 24.60 -13.58 -6.47
C GLY A 265 24.24 -12.32 -7.26
N ASN A 266 25.23 -11.67 -7.84
CA ASN A 266 25.12 -10.48 -8.69
C ASN A 266 24.66 -10.86 -10.12
N LYS A 267 23.63 -11.69 -10.27
CA LYS A 267 23.10 -12.18 -11.53
C LYS A 267 21.67 -11.67 -11.72
N PRO A 268 21.17 -11.57 -12.97
CA PRO A 268 19.75 -11.37 -13.24
C PRO A 268 18.91 -12.41 -12.47
N VAL A 269 17.69 -12.06 -12.12
CA VAL A 269 16.75 -13.02 -11.53
C VAL A 269 16.45 -14.10 -12.58
N ASP A 270 16.31 -15.34 -12.16
CA ASP A 270 15.96 -16.42 -13.10
C ASP A 270 14.51 -16.27 -13.56
N ALA A 271 14.29 -16.00 -14.84
CA ALA A 271 12.97 -15.89 -15.45
C ALA A 271 12.07 -17.11 -15.19
N SER A 272 12.66 -18.29 -14.95
CA SER A 272 11.90 -19.49 -14.60
C SER A 272 11.30 -19.40 -13.20
N LEU A 273 11.95 -18.71 -12.25
CA LEU A 273 11.44 -18.48 -10.91
C LEU A 273 10.34 -17.41 -10.94
N VAL A 274 10.55 -16.35 -11.73
CA VAL A 274 9.53 -15.32 -11.97
C VAL A 274 8.28 -15.96 -12.57
N ARG A 275 8.45 -16.84 -13.53
CA ARG A 275 7.37 -17.55 -14.24
C ARG A 275 6.52 -18.44 -13.33
N ARG A 276 7.10 -18.97 -12.26
CA ARG A 276 6.41 -19.80 -11.26
C ARG A 276 5.53 -19.04 -10.27
N GLN A 277 5.54 -17.71 -10.30
CA GLN A 277 4.62 -16.93 -9.48
C GLN A 277 3.18 -17.14 -9.95
N SER A 278 2.22 -17.03 -9.04
CA SER A 278 0.80 -17.29 -9.33
C SER A 278 0.27 -16.33 -10.40
N PRO A 279 -0.47 -16.83 -11.39
CA PRO A 279 -1.13 -15.98 -12.39
C PRO A 279 -2.17 -15.04 -11.77
N LEU A 280 -2.32 -13.84 -12.34
CA LEU A 280 -3.23 -12.78 -11.87
C LEU A 280 -4.16 -12.30 -13.00
N PRO A 281 -4.98 -13.16 -13.62
CA PRO A 281 -5.84 -12.78 -14.75
C PRO A 281 -6.86 -11.69 -14.39
N GLU A 282 -7.31 -11.62 -13.13
CA GLU A 282 -8.26 -10.62 -12.61
C GLU A 282 -7.71 -9.18 -12.67
N THR A 283 -6.39 -9.00 -12.62
CA THR A 283 -5.76 -7.67 -12.71
C THR A 283 -5.97 -7.02 -14.06
N ALA A 284 -6.26 -7.79 -15.11
CA ALA A 284 -6.65 -7.24 -16.41
C ALA A 284 -7.98 -6.47 -16.32
N ASP A 285 -8.99 -7.04 -15.66
CA ASP A 285 -10.28 -6.38 -15.50
C ASP A 285 -10.15 -5.17 -14.58
N GLU A 286 -9.33 -5.25 -13.52
CA GLU A 286 -9.02 -4.13 -12.64
C GLU A 286 -8.48 -2.93 -13.44
N VAL A 287 -7.36 -3.12 -14.15
CA VAL A 287 -6.71 -2.05 -14.91
C VAL A 287 -7.61 -1.54 -16.03
N CYS A 288 -8.34 -2.42 -16.72
CA CYS A 288 -9.29 -2.02 -17.76
C CYS A 288 -10.44 -1.16 -17.21
N ASN A 289 -10.97 -1.47 -16.04
CA ASN A 289 -12.05 -0.69 -15.43
C ASN A 289 -11.55 0.69 -14.96
N VAL A 290 -10.36 0.75 -14.37
CA VAL A 290 -9.71 2.02 -14.01
C VAL A 290 -9.43 2.84 -15.26
N ALA A 291 -8.83 2.24 -16.29
CA ALA A 291 -8.54 2.91 -17.56
C ALA A 291 -9.79 3.48 -18.24
N ARG A 292 -10.90 2.74 -18.20
CA ARG A 292 -12.19 3.20 -18.74
C ARG A 292 -12.71 4.42 -18.00
N SER A 293 -12.58 4.43 -16.67
CA SER A 293 -13.02 5.56 -15.85
C SER A 293 -12.17 6.82 -16.05
N LEU A 294 -10.90 6.65 -16.42
CA LEU A 294 -9.94 7.74 -16.62
C LEU A 294 -9.74 8.15 -18.09
N GLY A 295 -10.34 7.43 -19.05
CA GLY A 295 -10.16 7.72 -20.48
C GLY A 295 -8.82 7.24 -21.05
N GLY A 296 -8.23 6.15 -20.52
CA GLY A 296 -6.90 5.63 -20.91
C GLY A 296 -6.90 4.21 -21.46
N LEU A 297 -7.99 3.73 -22.07
CA LEU A 297 -8.09 2.34 -22.54
C LEU A 297 -7.06 1.96 -23.62
N ASP A 298 -6.61 2.92 -24.41
CA ASP A 298 -5.61 2.75 -25.46
C ASP A 298 -4.18 2.55 -24.93
N ALA A 299 -3.96 2.85 -23.66
CA ALA A 299 -2.66 2.74 -23.01
C ALA A 299 -2.57 1.58 -22.00
N VAL A 300 -3.43 0.56 -22.11
CA VAL A 300 -3.41 -0.63 -21.28
C VAL A 300 -2.51 -1.69 -21.91
N ASN A 301 -1.51 -2.17 -21.15
CA ASN A 301 -0.56 -3.19 -21.55
C ASN A 301 -0.84 -4.47 -20.73
N LEU A 302 -1.39 -5.50 -21.38
CA LEU A 302 -1.76 -6.78 -20.76
C LEU A 302 -0.92 -7.94 -21.30
N GLY A 303 -0.73 -8.96 -20.50
CA GLY A 303 -0.13 -10.20 -20.91
C GLY A 303 1.24 -10.00 -21.52
N ARG A 304 1.40 -10.34 -22.80
CA ARG A 304 2.65 -10.20 -23.54
C ARG A 304 3.18 -8.77 -23.64
N GLN A 305 2.35 -7.77 -23.40
CA GLN A 305 2.75 -6.37 -23.40
C GLN A 305 3.14 -5.87 -22.00
N ALA A 306 2.77 -6.57 -20.94
CA ALA A 306 3.12 -6.24 -19.57
C ALA A 306 4.55 -6.68 -19.23
N THR A 307 5.54 -6.18 -19.96
CA THR A 307 6.96 -6.57 -19.87
C THR A 307 7.82 -5.40 -19.39
N GLU A 308 8.95 -5.74 -18.80
CA GLU A 308 10.02 -4.80 -18.44
C GLU A 308 10.55 -4.06 -19.65
N THR A 309 10.87 -4.79 -20.73
CA THR A 309 11.31 -4.21 -22.01
C THR A 309 10.34 -3.14 -22.51
N ARG A 310 9.02 -3.38 -22.46
CA ARG A 310 8.02 -2.41 -22.90
C ARG A 310 8.02 -1.15 -22.02
N LEU A 311 8.03 -1.33 -20.70
CA LEU A 311 8.03 -0.23 -19.74
C LEU A 311 9.30 0.64 -19.88
N LYS A 312 10.47 0.00 -19.97
CA LYS A 312 11.77 0.67 -20.15
C LYS A 312 11.85 1.39 -21.50
N ALA A 313 11.31 0.82 -22.58
CA ALA A 313 11.25 1.46 -23.88
C ALA A 313 10.41 2.75 -23.85
N LEU A 314 9.23 2.71 -23.22
CA LEU A 314 8.36 3.89 -23.02
C LEU A 314 9.05 4.97 -22.14
N SER A 315 9.86 4.55 -21.17
CA SER A 315 10.67 5.45 -20.38
C SER A 315 11.79 6.09 -21.21
N THR A 316 12.52 5.29 -21.99
CA THR A 316 13.69 5.73 -22.75
C THR A 316 13.30 6.73 -23.85
N ASN A 317 12.18 6.48 -24.55
CA ASN A 317 11.68 7.38 -25.60
C ASN A 317 10.92 8.60 -25.05
N GLY A 318 10.77 8.71 -23.71
CA GLY A 318 10.10 9.83 -23.05
C GLY A 318 8.56 9.77 -23.04
N GLU A 319 7.97 8.73 -23.60
CA GLU A 319 6.51 8.58 -23.65
C GLU A 319 5.93 8.34 -22.27
N LEU A 320 6.62 7.57 -21.40
CA LEU A 320 6.15 7.26 -20.06
C LEU A 320 5.94 8.52 -19.22
N ALA A 321 6.78 9.55 -19.40
CA ALA A 321 6.67 10.84 -18.69
C ALA A 321 5.46 11.67 -19.14
N SER A 322 4.75 11.28 -20.19
CA SER A 322 3.55 11.96 -20.64
C SER A 322 2.27 11.53 -19.91
N TYR A 323 2.35 10.49 -19.06
CA TYR A 323 1.20 9.96 -18.33
C TYR A 323 1.15 10.47 -16.90
N ARG A 324 -0.05 10.94 -16.49
CA ARG A 324 -0.30 11.42 -15.12
C ARG A 324 -0.41 10.30 -14.11
N ILE A 325 -0.98 9.17 -14.52
CA ILE A 325 -1.17 7.99 -13.67
C ILE A 325 -0.53 6.78 -14.34
N LEU A 326 0.34 6.08 -13.62
CA LEU A 326 0.87 4.76 -13.97
C LEU A 326 0.31 3.73 -12.99
N HIS A 327 -0.42 2.74 -13.50
CA HIS A 327 -0.98 1.65 -12.72
C HIS A 327 -0.25 0.34 -13.02
N LEU A 328 0.32 -0.26 -12.00
CA LEU A 328 1.02 -1.55 -12.04
C LEU A 328 0.25 -2.54 -11.16
N ALA A 329 -0.58 -3.37 -11.80
CA ALA A 329 -1.38 -4.40 -11.14
C ALA A 329 -0.72 -5.77 -11.33
N THR A 330 0.18 -6.11 -10.40
CA THR A 330 1.03 -7.29 -10.48
C THR A 330 1.51 -7.72 -9.09
N HIS A 331 2.39 -8.73 -9.01
CA HIS A 331 3.06 -9.07 -7.75
C HIS A 331 4.16 -8.07 -7.40
N GLY A 332 4.24 -7.70 -6.12
CA GLY A 332 5.45 -7.14 -5.53
C GLY A 332 6.25 -8.25 -4.86
N ALA A 333 7.55 -8.14 -4.88
CA ALA A 333 8.44 -9.02 -4.14
C ALA A 333 9.40 -8.20 -3.28
N LEU A 334 9.68 -8.70 -2.07
CA LEU A 334 10.64 -8.11 -1.15
C LEU A 334 12.06 -8.53 -1.52
N ALA A 335 13.04 -7.79 -1.00
CA ALA A 335 14.44 -8.18 -1.15
C ALA A 335 14.68 -9.60 -0.60
N GLY A 336 15.22 -10.50 -1.42
CA GLY A 336 15.50 -11.88 -1.06
C GLY A 336 14.31 -12.84 -1.17
N GLU A 337 13.12 -12.41 -1.55
CA GLU A 337 11.98 -13.32 -1.82
C GLU A 337 12.16 -14.12 -3.11
N LEU A 338 12.80 -13.56 -4.10
CA LEU A 338 13.22 -14.29 -5.30
C LEU A 338 14.74 -14.51 -5.26
N ASP A 339 15.19 -15.70 -5.64
CA ASP A 339 16.61 -16.00 -5.72
C ASP A 339 17.31 -15.06 -6.72
N GLY A 340 18.36 -14.39 -6.25
CA GLY A 340 19.06 -13.34 -6.98
C GLY A 340 18.58 -11.92 -6.70
N SER A 341 17.36 -11.71 -6.17
CA SER A 341 16.87 -10.37 -5.82
C SER A 341 17.52 -9.84 -4.54
N ARG A 342 18.18 -8.69 -4.63
CA ARG A 342 18.76 -7.98 -3.47
C ARG A 342 17.96 -6.74 -3.06
N GLU A 343 16.99 -6.37 -3.88
CA GLU A 343 16.16 -5.20 -3.74
C GLU A 343 14.69 -5.60 -3.88
N PRO A 344 13.76 -4.86 -3.31
CA PRO A 344 12.35 -5.06 -3.62
C PRO A 344 12.08 -4.73 -5.09
N GLY A 345 11.06 -5.33 -5.69
CA GLY A 345 10.71 -5.11 -7.09
C GLY A 345 9.30 -5.54 -7.43
N LEU A 346 8.96 -5.42 -8.71
CA LEU A 346 7.67 -5.78 -9.28
C LEU A 346 7.86 -6.87 -10.34
N ILE A 347 6.91 -7.80 -10.40
CA ILE A 347 6.95 -8.92 -11.34
C ILE A 347 6.19 -8.54 -12.60
N LEU A 348 6.85 -8.68 -13.74
CA LEU A 348 6.25 -8.48 -15.05
C LEU A 348 6.33 -9.79 -15.87
N THR A 349 5.77 -9.81 -17.06
CA THR A 349 5.87 -10.98 -17.95
C THR A 349 7.33 -11.26 -18.26
N PRO A 350 7.89 -12.39 -17.79
CA PRO A 350 9.29 -12.68 -17.97
C PRO A 350 9.62 -13.08 -19.41
N PRO A 351 10.83 -12.75 -19.92
CA PRO A 351 11.31 -13.19 -21.22
C PRO A 351 11.56 -14.71 -21.21
N GLU A 352 11.78 -15.30 -22.37
CA GLU A 352 12.16 -16.73 -22.48
C GLU A 352 13.50 -17.01 -21.79
N GLN A 353 14.43 -16.07 -21.91
CA GLN A 353 15.75 -16.13 -21.29
C GLN A 353 16.03 -14.80 -20.58
N SER A 354 16.47 -14.87 -19.31
CA SER A 354 16.88 -13.69 -18.54
C SER A 354 18.06 -12.98 -19.18
N SER A 355 17.98 -11.66 -19.22
CA SER A 355 19.09 -10.77 -19.55
C SER A 355 19.28 -9.74 -18.43
N ARG A 356 20.26 -8.86 -18.56
CA ARG A 356 20.42 -7.73 -17.63
C ARG A 356 19.39 -6.63 -17.86
N GLU A 357 18.85 -6.56 -19.05
CA GLU A 357 17.88 -5.57 -19.47
C GLU A 357 16.45 -6.00 -19.17
N ASP A 358 16.19 -7.32 -19.15
CA ASP A 358 14.86 -7.90 -18.91
C ASP A 358 15.03 -9.31 -18.33
N ASP A 359 14.60 -9.49 -17.10
CA ASP A 359 14.50 -10.80 -16.43
C ASP A 359 13.09 -11.05 -15.87
N GLY A 360 12.18 -10.12 -16.12
CA GLY A 360 10.81 -10.13 -15.64
C GLY A 360 10.65 -9.59 -14.22
N TYR A 361 11.74 -9.09 -13.60
CA TYR A 361 11.78 -8.53 -12.26
C TYR A 361 12.25 -7.08 -12.27
N LEU A 362 11.32 -6.15 -12.29
CA LEU A 362 11.62 -4.72 -12.26
C LEU A 362 12.06 -4.30 -10.86
N SER A 363 13.36 -4.28 -10.61
CA SER A 363 13.96 -3.94 -9.30
C SER A 363 13.83 -2.47 -8.93
N ALA A 364 14.00 -2.14 -7.64
CA ALA A 364 13.96 -0.76 -7.16
C ALA A 364 14.99 0.15 -7.86
N SER A 365 16.19 -0.35 -8.13
CA SER A 365 17.22 0.41 -8.86
C SER A 365 16.83 0.68 -10.33
N GLU A 366 16.15 -0.24 -10.98
CA GLU A 366 15.64 -0.06 -12.35
C GLU A 366 14.45 0.91 -12.37
N ILE A 367 13.54 0.80 -11.39
CA ILE A 367 12.46 1.76 -11.19
C ILE A 367 13.02 3.18 -11.02
N ALA A 368 14.06 3.35 -10.20
CA ALA A 368 14.70 4.65 -10.00
C ALA A 368 15.32 5.23 -11.28
N GLY A 369 15.67 4.38 -12.23
CA GLY A 369 16.16 4.78 -13.57
C GLY A 369 15.08 5.19 -14.57
N LEU A 370 13.79 4.98 -14.26
CA LEU A 370 12.69 5.37 -15.14
C LEU A 370 12.55 6.91 -15.19
N LYS A 371 12.01 7.39 -16.31
CA LYS A 371 11.70 8.81 -16.51
C LYS A 371 10.20 9.02 -16.40
N LEU A 372 9.75 9.37 -15.20
CA LEU A 372 8.35 9.64 -14.89
C LEU A 372 8.10 11.15 -14.74
N ASN A 373 6.86 11.53 -14.86
CA ASN A 373 6.33 12.83 -14.44
C ASN A 373 4.90 12.62 -13.92
N ALA A 374 4.74 11.53 -13.17
CA ALA A 374 3.44 11.03 -12.76
C ALA A 374 2.96 11.75 -11.50
N ASP A 375 1.69 12.12 -11.50
CA ASP A 375 0.99 12.59 -10.32
C ASP A 375 0.76 11.42 -9.36
N TRP A 376 0.48 10.23 -9.89
CA TRP A 376 0.13 9.08 -9.10
C TRP A 376 0.65 7.77 -9.68
N ILE A 377 1.31 6.98 -8.87
CA ILE A 377 1.64 5.58 -9.16
C ILE A 377 0.72 4.70 -8.34
N ILE A 378 -0.04 3.83 -8.99
CA ILE A 378 -0.93 2.88 -8.34
C ILE A 378 -0.26 1.51 -8.38
N LEU A 379 0.05 0.96 -7.22
CA LEU A 379 0.64 -0.36 -7.05
C LEU A 379 -0.40 -1.29 -6.41
N SER A 380 -1.18 -1.97 -7.24
CA SER A 380 -2.07 -3.05 -6.79
C SER A 380 -1.29 -4.35 -6.71
N ALA A 381 -0.22 -4.35 -5.95
CA ALA A 381 0.68 -5.48 -5.78
C ALA A 381 0.68 -5.88 -4.30
N CYS A 382 0.62 -7.18 -4.04
CA CYS A 382 0.61 -7.70 -2.66
C CYS A 382 1.85 -7.21 -1.90
N ASN A 383 1.65 -6.78 -0.66
CA ASN A 383 2.73 -6.42 0.27
C ASN A 383 3.70 -5.31 -0.18
N THR A 384 3.31 -4.44 -1.12
CA THR A 384 4.17 -3.30 -1.48
C THR A 384 4.39 -2.33 -0.32
N ALA A 385 3.52 -2.39 0.70
CA ALA A 385 3.65 -1.63 1.94
C ALA A 385 4.23 -2.45 3.11
N ALA A 386 4.35 -3.80 2.99
CA ALA A 386 4.90 -4.63 4.07
C ALA A 386 6.42 -4.75 3.95
N GLY A 387 7.13 -4.50 5.04
CA GLY A 387 8.56 -4.78 5.16
C GLY A 387 8.82 -6.26 5.41
N ALA A 388 9.89 -6.80 4.84
CA ALA A 388 10.50 -8.03 5.32
C ALA A 388 10.85 -7.90 6.81
N THR A 389 11.09 -9.00 7.48
CA THR A 389 11.26 -9.23 8.92
C THR A 389 12.05 -8.20 9.75
N ASN A 390 12.64 -7.19 9.14
CA ASN A 390 13.31 -6.05 9.75
C ASN A 390 12.85 -4.73 9.12
N GLU A 391 11.57 -4.37 9.38
CA GLU A 391 11.15 -3.02 9.71
C GLU A 391 11.36 -1.90 8.67
N ALA A 392 10.28 -1.30 8.24
CA ALA A 392 10.24 0.04 7.62
C ALA A 392 10.95 0.26 6.27
N GLU A 393 11.89 -0.59 5.86
CA GLU A 393 12.71 -0.32 4.67
C GLU A 393 12.07 -0.70 3.32
N ALA A 394 11.13 -1.64 3.28
CA ALA A 394 10.59 -2.12 2.00
C ALA A 394 9.62 -1.12 1.35
N LEU A 395 8.65 -0.58 2.10
CA LEU A 395 7.83 0.54 1.60
C LEU A 395 8.72 1.73 1.24
N SER A 396 9.77 1.97 2.05
CA SER A 396 10.73 3.03 1.79
C SER A 396 11.55 2.80 0.52
N GLY A 397 11.87 1.55 0.18
CA GLY A 397 12.68 1.20 -0.99
C GLY A 397 11.98 1.46 -2.32
N LEU A 398 10.79 0.84 -2.53
CA LEU A 398 10.00 1.02 -3.75
C LEU A 398 9.47 2.45 -3.87
N ALA A 399 8.93 3.02 -2.78
CA ALA A 399 8.44 4.40 -2.80
C ALA A 399 9.54 5.39 -3.14
N LYS A 400 10.70 5.27 -2.51
CA LYS A 400 11.87 6.09 -2.86
C LYS A 400 12.24 5.95 -4.33
N ALA A 401 12.28 4.71 -4.86
CA ALA A 401 12.62 4.45 -6.25
C ALA A 401 11.67 5.19 -7.21
N PHE A 402 10.37 5.12 -6.98
CA PHE A 402 9.39 5.85 -7.78
C PHE A 402 9.48 7.38 -7.61
N PHE A 403 9.78 7.88 -6.41
CA PHE A 403 10.03 9.30 -6.22
C PHE A 403 11.28 9.76 -6.97
N TYR A 404 12.37 8.99 -6.96
CA TYR A 404 13.56 9.26 -7.77
C TYR A 404 13.23 9.27 -9.27
N ALA A 405 12.37 8.38 -9.72
CA ALA A 405 11.91 8.32 -11.10
C ALA A 405 11.04 9.52 -11.52
N GLY A 406 10.52 10.31 -10.56
CA GLY A 406 9.69 11.51 -10.80
C GLY A 406 8.20 11.35 -10.49
N ALA A 407 7.83 10.38 -9.68
CA ALA A 407 6.49 10.28 -9.11
C ALA A 407 6.30 11.27 -7.95
N ARG A 408 5.07 11.79 -7.77
CA ARG A 408 4.72 12.69 -6.66
C ARG A 408 4.06 11.92 -5.52
N SER A 409 3.29 10.92 -5.84
CA SER A 409 2.59 10.12 -4.86
C SER A 409 2.39 8.69 -5.35
N LEU A 410 2.31 7.77 -4.39
CA LEU A 410 2.01 6.37 -4.64
C LEU A 410 0.74 5.98 -3.90
N LEU A 411 -0.03 5.07 -4.48
CA LEU A 411 -1.04 4.28 -3.80
C LEU A 411 -0.51 2.86 -3.65
N VAL A 412 -0.27 2.43 -2.44
CA VAL A 412 0.33 1.12 -2.13
C VAL A 412 -0.59 0.32 -1.23
N SER A 413 -0.55 -1.01 -1.34
CA SER A 413 -1.38 -1.89 -0.50
C SER A 413 -0.58 -2.55 0.61
N HIS A 414 -1.22 -2.68 1.78
CA HIS A 414 -0.66 -3.36 2.95
C HIS A 414 -0.83 -4.89 2.91
N TRP A 415 -1.81 -5.39 2.15
CA TRP A 415 -2.11 -6.83 1.97
C TRP A 415 -2.78 -7.06 0.63
N TYR A 416 -2.99 -8.34 0.30
CA TYR A 416 -3.74 -8.73 -0.89
C TYR A 416 -5.18 -8.23 -0.82
N VAL A 417 -5.64 -7.58 -1.86
CA VAL A 417 -6.95 -6.93 -1.92
C VAL A 417 -7.88 -7.70 -2.84
N ASP A 418 -9.16 -7.75 -2.48
CA ASP A 418 -10.21 -8.19 -3.39
C ASP A 418 -10.28 -7.27 -4.62
N SER A 419 -10.24 -7.85 -5.81
CA SER A 419 -10.19 -7.09 -7.07
C SER A 419 -11.39 -6.17 -7.27
N ALA A 420 -12.60 -6.59 -6.84
CA ALA A 420 -13.79 -5.75 -6.97
C ALA A 420 -13.75 -4.55 -6.01
N ALA A 421 -13.26 -4.74 -4.78
CA ALA A 421 -13.03 -3.67 -3.83
C ALA A 421 -11.94 -2.70 -4.33
N THR A 422 -10.85 -3.23 -4.91
CA THR A 422 -9.78 -2.42 -5.51
C THR A 422 -10.30 -1.53 -6.63
N VAL A 423 -11.05 -2.11 -7.57
CA VAL A 423 -11.68 -1.34 -8.67
C VAL A 423 -12.59 -0.26 -8.10
N ALA A 424 -13.43 -0.58 -7.11
CA ALA A 424 -14.35 0.38 -6.51
C ALA A 424 -13.61 1.54 -5.83
N LEU A 425 -12.55 1.25 -5.08
CA LEU A 425 -11.72 2.27 -4.41
C LEU A 425 -11.02 3.19 -5.42
N ILE A 426 -10.30 2.62 -6.38
CA ILE A 426 -9.49 3.40 -7.32
C ILE A 426 -10.40 4.22 -8.25
N THR A 427 -11.47 3.62 -8.78
CA THR A 427 -12.42 4.35 -9.63
C THR A 427 -13.23 5.38 -8.85
N GLY A 428 -13.55 5.10 -7.58
CA GLY A 428 -14.18 6.05 -6.67
C GLY A 428 -13.30 7.27 -6.44
N ALA A 429 -12.03 7.08 -6.10
CA ALA A 429 -11.06 8.16 -5.93
C ALA A 429 -10.84 8.96 -7.23
N ALA A 430 -10.69 8.27 -8.37
CA ALA A 430 -10.54 8.91 -9.66
C ALA A 430 -11.75 9.76 -10.03
N ARG A 431 -12.96 9.28 -9.75
CA ARG A 431 -14.19 10.03 -9.97
C ARG A 431 -14.27 11.27 -9.06
N ALA A 432 -13.92 11.14 -7.78
CA ALA A 432 -13.88 12.27 -6.85
C ALA A 432 -12.94 13.37 -7.36
N MET A 433 -11.73 13.03 -7.77
CA MET A 433 -10.78 13.98 -8.38
C MET A 433 -11.26 14.56 -9.71
N SER A 434 -12.06 13.84 -10.49
CA SER A 434 -12.61 14.35 -11.74
C SER A 434 -13.72 15.40 -11.53
N HIS A 435 -14.42 15.32 -10.40
CA HIS A 435 -15.45 16.30 -10.02
C HIS A 435 -14.86 17.56 -9.40
N ASP A 436 -13.73 17.44 -8.70
CA ASP A 436 -12.99 18.57 -8.13
C ASP A 436 -11.51 18.44 -8.47
N ALA A 437 -11.05 19.25 -9.41
CA ALA A 437 -9.68 19.25 -9.90
C ALA A 437 -8.64 19.68 -8.83
N ASN A 438 -9.08 20.29 -7.73
CA ASN A 438 -8.23 20.71 -6.62
C ASN A 438 -8.16 19.65 -5.50
N MET A 439 -9.04 18.64 -5.55
CA MET A 439 -9.07 17.60 -4.52
C MET A 439 -7.78 16.84 -4.44
N GLY A 440 -7.23 16.73 -3.22
CA GLY A 440 -6.04 15.94 -2.92
C GLY A 440 -6.31 14.42 -3.04
N ARG A 441 -5.25 13.67 -3.31
CA ARG A 441 -5.33 12.21 -3.51
C ARG A 441 -5.75 11.47 -2.24
N SER A 442 -5.31 11.94 -1.08
CA SER A 442 -5.69 11.37 0.21
C SER A 442 -7.15 11.63 0.53
N GLU A 443 -7.68 12.82 0.23
CA GLU A 443 -9.11 13.11 0.39
C GLU A 443 -9.97 12.32 -0.60
N ALA A 444 -9.54 12.18 -1.85
CA ALA A 444 -10.20 11.35 -2.84
C ALA A 444 -10.28 9.87 -2.38
N MET A 445 -9.19 9.34 -1.83
CA MET A 445 -9.17 7.98 -1.27
C MET A 445 -10.05 7.88 -0.03
N ARG A 446 -10.06 8.89 0.87
CA ARG A 446 -10.96 8.94 2.02
C ARG A 446 -12.42 8.83 1.58
N GLN A 447 -12.84 9.61 0.59
CA GLN A 447 -14.20 9.57 0.06
C GLN A 447 -14.55 8.20 -0.55
N ALA A 448 -13.62 7.60 -1.29
CA ALA A 448 -13.81 6.25 -1.84
C ALA A 448 -13.96 5.19 -0.75
N MET A 449 -13.13 5.25 0.30
CA MET A 449 -13.24 4.36 1.47
C MET A 449 -14.58 4.52 2.19
N LEU A 450 -15.00 5.76 2.44
CA LEU A 450 -16.30 6.05 3.08
C LEU A 450 -17.48 5.56 2.24
N ALA A 451 -17.41 5.70 0.93
CA ALA A 451 -18.43 5.17 0.02
C ALA A 451 -18.52 3.64 0.10
N LEU A 452 -17.37 2.94 0.22
CA LEU A 452 -17.35 1.49 0.40
C LEU A 452 -17.93 1.06 1.76
N ILE A 453 -17.54 1.71 2.86
CA ILE A 453 -18.03 1.44 4.21
C ILE A 453 -19.57 1.54 4.25
N THR A 454 -20.14 2.52 3.56
CA THR A 454 -21.59 2.81 3.58
C THR A 454 -22.38 2.09 2.48
N SER A 455 -21.69 1.46 1.52
CA SER A 455 -22.34 0.79 0.38
C SER A 455 -23.21 -0.38 0.83
N GLU A 456 -24.20 -0.74 0.01
CA GLU A 456 -25.02 -1.96 0.21
C GLU A 456 -24.23 -3.25 -0.13
N ALA A 457 -23.10 -3.13 -0.85
CA ALA A 457 -22.22 -4.24 -1.12
C ALA A 457 -21.56 -4.77 0.17
N ASP A 458 -21.14 -6.02 0.17
CA ASP A 458 -20.55 -6.70 1.34
C ASP A 458 -19.10 -6.27 1.62
N PHE A 459 -18.74 -5.01 1.32
CA PHE A 459 -17.42 -4.43 1.56
C PHE A 459 -17.28 -3.68 2.89
N TRP A 460 -18.17 -3.96 3.85
CA TRP A 460 -18.21 -3.31 5.16
C TRP A 460 -17.00 -3.60 6.04
N HIS A 461 -16.34 -4.75 5.86
CA HIS A 461 -15.19 -5.15 6.66
C HIS A 461 -13.94 -4.35 6.25
N PRO A 462 -13.10 -3.88 7.21
CA PRO A 462 -11.93 -3.05 6.89
C PRO A 462 -10.88 -3.73 5.99
N SER A 463 -10.87 -5.06 5.89
CA SER A 463 -10.02 -5.77 4.92
C SER A 463 -10.29 -5.40 3.46
N TYR A 464 -11.48 -4.89 3.13
CA TYR A 464 -11.85 -4.49 1.77
C TYR A 464 -11.54 -3.03 1.46
N TRP A 465 -11.77 -2.10 2.40
CA TRP A 465 -11.67 -0.68 2.14
C TRP A 465 -10.37 -0.03 2.66
N ALA A 466 -9.66 -0.69 3.57
CA ALA A 466 -8.48 -0.12 4.21
C ALA A 466 -7.11 -0.66 3.72
N PRO A 467 -6.98 -1.45 2.65
CA PRO A 467 -5.67 -1.97 2.29
C PRO A 467 -4.74 -0.91 1.72
N PHE A 468 -5.29 0.11 1.07
CA PHE A 468 -4.50 1.12 0.39
C PHE A 468 -4.16 2.32 1.28
N VAL A 469 -2.93 2.81 1.10
CA VAL A 469 -2.46 4.04 1.71
C VAL A 469 -1.81 4.93 0.65
N VAL A 470 -2.05 6.24 0.76
CA VAL A 470 -1.39 7.24 -0.07
C VAL A 470 -0.03 7.55 0.55
N VAL A 471 1.03 7.38 -0.21
CA VAL A 471 2.41 7.67 0.20
C VAL A 471 2.96 8.81 -0.66
N GLY A 472 3.51 9.82 -0.05
CA GLY A 472 4.04 10.99 -0.77
C GLY A 472 3.19 12.24 -0.63
N GLU A 473 2.95 12.98 -1.74
CA GLU A 473 2.10 14.17 -1.72
C GLU A 473 0.63 13.77 -1.91
N GLY A 474 -0.13 13.88 -0.84
CA GLY A 474 -1.55 13.53 -0.81
C GLY A 474 -2.49 14.71 -0.70
N ALA A 475 -1.96 15.91 -0.44
CA ALA A 475 -2.73 17.14 -0.29
C ALA A 475 -3.34 17.63 -1.62
N ASP A 476 -4.17 18.64 -1.53
CA ASP A 476 -4.77 19.33 -2.67
C ASP A 476 -3.69 19.86 -3.63
N THR A 477 -3.99 19.84 -4.92
CA THR A 477 -3.08 20.40 -5.93
C THR A 477 -3.05 21.92 -5.76
N ARG A 478 -1.92 22.44 -5.31
CA ARG A 478 -1.65 23.88 -5.19
C ARG A 478 -0.83 24.39 -6.34
#